data_85411b99fdc4264a0e61a08a0f98264d
#
_entry.id   85411b99fdc4264a0e61a08a0f98264d
#
_cell.length_a   1.000
_cell.length_b   1.000
_cell.length_c   1.000
_cell.angle_alpha   90.00
_cell.angle_beta   90.00
_cell.angle_gamma   90.00
#
_symmetry.space_group_name_H-M   'P 1'
#
loop_
_entity.id
_entity.type
_entity.pdbx_description
1 polymer ?
#
loop_
_entity_poly.entity_id
_entity_poly.type
_entity_poly.pdbx_seq_one_letter_code
_entity_poly.pdbx_strand_id
1 'polypeptide(L)'
;DLYRQSVEENLDAMSSNISDNLLRVMSQEIDLFSITTELLGLDRYEHIKFVNVFDSNWQLIQSYVHPNYLKFEDFSPQLQGIKPQSLPRTVSVTNQGLVALKTIGEEQFPIGYLLIVQDFNKPLNESKASLFYSAAPIVIFSIVITIIISFWIYQHLLSPLLKLSKFTQKVEKTTNYQLQYQGSGNDEVSQLGKDINNLLNTINSQVLTNQKNTAQLLKQKQSMEHLANFDILTGLPNRMFIMGLLKEELTRCKNNHQDIAIMFFDVDSFKGVNDTLGHETGDLLLKAVASNIKKHLRENDVIARLGGDEFLIMLRNINNYTDVINIAEQIISSMLTPFTINQWDIPTGVSIGIAHAKEAEFDINTLISNADIAMYASKEKGKGSYTVFHRKMLENS
;
A
#
# COMPACT_ATOMS: atom_id res chain seq x y z
N ASP A 1 58.83 4.15 -9.82
CA ASP A 1 59.92 3.21 -10.16
C ASP A 1 60.52 3.48 -11.55
N LEU A 2 59.73 3.57 -12.62
CA LEU A 2 60.26 3.84 -13.99
C LEU A 2 61.01 5.18 -14.09
N TYR A 3 60.54 6.24 -13.49
CA TYR A 3 61.23 7.54 -13.50
C TYR A 3 62.58 7.46 -12.77
N ARG A 4 62.63 6.79 -11.63
CA ARG A 4 63.85 6.57 -10.88
C ARG A 4 64.87 5.80 -11.70
N GLN A 5 64.46 4.68 -12.30
CA GLN A 5 65.31 3.85 -13.14
C GLN A 5 65.90 4.64 -14.33
N SER A 6 65.04 5.45 -15.00
CA SER A 6 65.51 6.29 -16.09
C SER A 6 66.56 7.34 -15.67
N VAL A 7 66.38 7.93 -14.47
CA VAL A 7 67.36 8.90 -13.96
C VAL A 7 68.65 8.22 -13.53
N GLU A 8 68.57 7.02 -12.93
CA GLU A 8 69.74 6.21 -12.56
C GLU A 8 70.53 5.81 -13.81
N GLU A 9 69.90 5.32 -14.89
CA GLU A 9 70.49 4.98 -16.16
C GLU A 9 71.13 6.20 -16.82
N ASN A 10 70.49 7.36 -16.84
CA ASN A 10 71.00 8.59 -17.36
C ASN A 10 72.29 9.08 -16.64
N LEU A 11 72.20 9.02 -15.27
CA LEU A 11 73.33 9.42 -14.45
C LEU A 11 74.54 8.46 -14.62
N ASP A 12 74.30 7.17 -14.82
CA ASP A 12 75.31 6.18 -15.05
C ASP A 12 76.01 6.41 -16.41
N ALA A 13 75.20 6.61 -17.45
CA ALA A 13 75.76 6.90 -18.80
C ALA A 13 76.52 8.22 -18.80
N MET A 14 76.00 9.26 -18.16
CA MET A 14 76.68 10.56 -18.07
C MET A 14 78.01 10.46 -17.28
N SER A 15 77.99 9.80 -16.12
CA SER A 15 79.19 9.65 -15.28
C SER A 15 80.28 8.82 -15.99
N SER A 16 79.89 7.82 -16.78
CA SER A 16 80.83 7.04 -17.60
C SER A 16 81.51 7.90 -18.67
N ASN A 17 80.68 8.71 -19.39
CA ASN A 17 81.23 9.61 -20.43
C ASN A 17 82.22 10.64 -19.85
N ILE A 18 81.87 11.25 -18.69
CA ILE A 18 82.76 12.20 -18.04
C ILE A 18 84.03 11.51 -17.54
N SER A 19 83.91 10.30 -16.99
CA SER A 19 85.11 9.51 -16.58
C SER A 19 86.01 9.24 -17.72
N ASP A 20 85.53 8.89 -18.92
CA ASP A 20 86.31 8.65 -20.12
C ASP A 20 87.00 9.91 -20.60
N ASN A 21 86.32 11.05 -20.56
CA ASN A 21 86.88 12.35 -20.88
C ASN A 21 88.03 12.74 -19.92
N LEU A 22 87.76 12.58 -18.60
CA LEU A 22 88.79 12.84 -17.60
C LEU A 22 90.01 11.91 -17.72
N LEU A 23 89.85 10.68 -18.15
CA LEU A 23 90.93 9.76 -18.40
C LEU A 23 91.91 10.34 -19.45
N ARG A 24 91.40 10.94 -20.51
CA ARG A 24 92.22 11.56 -21.56
C ARG A 24 93.02 12.75 -21.04
N VAL A 25 92.44 13.52 -20.13
CA VAL A 25 93.07 14.70 -19.55
C VAL A 25 94.11 14.34 -18.48
N MET A 26 93.88 13.31 -17.66
CA MET A 26 94.68 12.94 -16.51
C MET A 26 95.77 11.95 -16.87
N SER A 27 95.80 11.33 -18.05
CA SER A 27 96.82 10.33 -18.51
C SER A 27 98.11 10.92 -18.96
N GLN A 28 98.21 12.19 -19.31
CA GLN A 28 99.47 12.84 -19.80
C GLN A 28 100.18 13.65 -18.72
N GLU A 29 99.58 14.59 -18.08
CA GLU A 29 99.93 15.32 -16.86
C GLU A 29 98.66 15.85 -16.22
N ILE A 30 98.55 15.90 -14.87
CA ILE A 30 97.36 16.41 -14.20
C ILE A 30 97.26 17.91 -14.42
N ASP A 31 96.62 18.30 -15.55
CA ASP A 31 96.29 19.68 -15.88
C ASP A 31 94.95 20.12 -15.20
N LEU A 32 95.06 20.84 -14.13
CA LEU A 32 93.92 21.37 -13.39
C LEU A 32 93.02 22.24 -14.26
N PHE A 33 93.53 22.98 -15.24
CA PHE A 33 92.75 23.84 -16.12
C PHE A 33 91.85 23.00 -17.04
N SER A 34 92.35 21.95 -17.60
CA SER A 34 91.62 21.03 -18.46
C SER A 34 90.59 20.25 -17.73
N ILE A 35 90.86 19.79 -16.49
CA ILE A 35 89.85 19.17 -15.59
C ILE A 35 88.74 20.15 -15.28
N THR A 36 89.07 21.39 -14.93
CA THR A 36 88.05 22.44 -14.61
C THR A 36 87.19 22.73 -15.84
N THR A 37 87.77 22.77 -17.02
CA THR A 37 86.98 23.05 -18.25
C THR A 37 86.02 21.94 -18.56
N GLU A 38 86.35 20.67 -18.33
CA GLU A 38 85.47 19.52 -18.51
C GLU A 38 84.34 19.57 -17.48
N LEU A 39 84.64 19.90 -16.22
CA LEU A 39 83.62 20.01 -15.15
C LEU A 39 82.70 21.20 -15.37
N LEU A 40 83.14 22.32 -15.88
CA LEU A 40 82.33 23.46 -16.25
C LEU A 40 81.27 23.13 -17.32
N GLY A 41 81.58 22.15 -18.19
CA GLY A 41 80.58 21.64 -19.14
C GLY A 41 79.34 21.02 -18.50
N LEU A 42 79.35 20.78 -17.21
CA LEU A 42 78.26 20.24 -16.46
C LEU A 42 77.20 21.28 -16.06
N ASP A 43 77.48 22.55 -16.27
CA ASP A 43 76.47 23.66 -16.02
C ASP A 43 75.15 23.44 -16.79
N ARG A 44 75.18 22.72 -17.88
CA ARG A 44 73.99 22.37 -18.67
C ARG A 44 73.06 21.35 -18.01
N TYR A 45 73.51 20.72 -16.93
CA TYR A 45 72.70 19.73 -16.18
C TYR A 45 72.22 20.28 -14.86
N GLU A 46 71.07 20.95 -14.84
CA GLU A 46 70.54 21.73 -13.74
C GLU A 46 70.36 20.98 -12.42
N HIS A 47 70.32 19.64 -12.49
CA HIS A 47 70.06 18.77 -11.33
C HIS A 47 71.35 18.20 -10.71
N ILE A 48 72.47 18.44 -11.27
CA ILE A 48 73.81 18.07 -10.69
C ILE A 48 74.00 19.02 -9.50
N LYS A 49 74.24 18.46 -8.29
CA LYS A 49 74.57 19.27 -7.11
C LYS A 49 76.07 19.64 -7.11
N PHE A 50 76.89 18.64 -7.17
CA PHE A 50 78.35 18.81 -7.24
C PHE A 50 79.02 17.59 -7.86
N VAL A 51 80.25 17.79 -8.27
CA VAL A 51 81.13 16.77 -8.83
C VAL A 51 82.52 16.91 -8.18
N ASN A 52 83.03 15.80 -7.67
CA ASN A 52 84.42 15.76 -7.14
C ASN A 52 85.25 14.78 -7.88
N VAL A 53 86.45 15.21 -8.23
CA VAL A 53 87.49 14.37 -8.89
C VAL A 53 88.59 14.13 -7.87
N PHE A 54 88.92 12.87 -7.64
CA PHE A 54 89.96 12.42 -6.71
C PHE A 54 91.09 11.76 -7.47
N ASP A 55 92.33 11.80 -6.91
CA ASP A 55 93.45 10.99 -7.35
C ASP A 55 93.36 9.51 -6.96
N SER A 56 94.35 8.69 -7.34
CA SER A 56 94.41 7.28 -6.97
C SER A 56 94.49 7.02 -5.45
N ASN A 57 94.87 8.03 -4.65
CA ASN A 57 95.00 7.99 -3.19
C ASN A 57 93.76 8.61 -2.48
N TRP A 58 92.69 8.91 -3.24
CA TRP A 58 91.48 9.57 -2.72
C TRP A 58 91.69 11.02 -2.21
N GLN A 59 92.76 11.70 -2.66
CA GLN A 59 92.88 13.10 -2.40
C GLN A 59 92.09 13.89 -3.44
N LEU A 60 91.35 14.92 -3.01
CA LEU A 60 90.53 15.75 -3.87
C LEU A 60 91.45 16.59 -4.77
N ILE A 61 91.34 16.37 -6.10
CA ILE A 61 92.05 17.15 -7.12
C ILE A 61 91.28 18.42 -7.45
N GLN A 62 89.95 18.22 -7.77
CA GLN A 62 89.12 19.32 -8.18
C GLN A 62 87.68 19.07 -7.74
N SER A 63 86.94 20.13 -7.44
CA SER A 63 85.52 20.12 -7.10
C SER A 63 84.77 21.11 -7.94
N TYR A 64 83.65 20.70 -8.43
CA TYR A 64 82.63 21.55 -9.12
C TYR A 64 81.34 21.51 -8.35
N VAL A 65 80.78 22.71 -8.10
CA VAL A 65 79.45 22.87 -7.53
C VAL A 65 78.61 23.64 -8.52
N HIS A 66 77.42 23.10 -8.86
CA HIS A 66 76.58 23.73 -9.84
C HIS A 66 76.03 25.06 -9.25
N PRO A 67 75.93 26.16 -10.02
CA PRO A 67 75.53 27.50 -9.54
C PRO A 67 74.15 27.52 -8.79
N ASN A 68 73.21 26.65 -9.18
CA ASN A 68 71.88 26.52 -8.53
C ASN A 68 71.95 26.05 -7.06
N TYR A 69 73.09 25.47 -6.66
CA TYR A 69 73.34 24.94 -5.32
C TYR A 69 74.36 25.72 -4.52
N LEU A 70 75.02 26.74 -5.09
CA LEU A 70 76.00 27.60 -4.42
C LEU A 70 75.36 28.55 -3.35
N LYS A 71 74.04 28.71 -3.34
CA LYS A 71 73.31 29.67 -2.47
C LYS A 71 72.95 29.09 -1.11
N PHE A 72 73.25 27.82 -0.83
CA PHE A 72 72.97 27.20 0.44
C PHE A 72 74.23 27.37 1.36
N GLU A 73 74.11 28.14 2.40
CA GLU A 73 75.17 28.49 3.36
C GLU A 73 75.90 27.26 4.02
N ASP A 74 75.34 26.07 3.89
CA ASP A 74 75.87 24.81 4.41
C ASP A 74 76.54 23.91 3.41
N PHE A 75 76.80 24.39 2.17
CA PHE A 75 77.41 23.59 1.14
C PHE A 75 78.93 23.62 1.23
N SER A 76 79.48 22.96 2.26
CA SER A 76 80.87 22.57 2.24
C SER A 76 81.04 21.50 1.14
N PRO A 77 81.91 21.67 0.18
CA PRO A 77 82.28 20.60 -0.82
C PRO A 77 82.82 19.37 -0.16
N GLN A 78 83.07 19.43 1.16
CA GLN A 78 83.40 18.25 1.93
C GLN A 78 82.19 17.34 2.07
N LEU A 79 82.31 16.14 1.60
CA LEU A 79 81.40 15.02 1.62
C LEU A 79 80.81 14.83 3.02
N GLN A 80 79.85 15.64 3.45
CA GLN A 80 79.17 15.46 4.71
C GLN A 80 78.44 14.09 4.69
N GLY A 81 79.09 13.11 5.26
CA GLY A 81 78.51 11.78 5.46
C GLY A 81 78.67 10.76 4.30
N ILE A 82 79.24 11.18 3.15
CA ILE A 82 79.51 10.23 2.10
C ILE A 82 81.04 9.84 2.18
N LYS A 83 81.28 8.60 2.50
CA LYS A 83 82.67 8.02 2.37
C LYS A 83 82.81 7.44 0.98
N PRO A 84 83.53 8.11 0.00
CA PRO A 84 83.61 7.64 -1.37
C PRO A 84 84.09 6.23 -1.49
N GLN A 85 85.07 5.86 -0.64
CA GLN A 85 85.67 4.54 -0.59
C GLN A 85 84.72 3.39 -0.28
N SER A 86 83.58 3.68 0.36
CA SER A 86 82.55 2.68 0.76
C SER A 86 81.33 2.62 -0.21
N LEU A 87 81.34 3.47 -1.26
CA LEU A 87 80.25 3.46 -2.26
C LEU A 87 80.46 2.38 -3.30
N PRO A 88 79.33 1.74 -3.75
CA PRO A 88 79.45 0.88 -4.93
C PRO A 88 79.82 1.70 -6.12
N ARG A 89 80.58 1.11 -7.10
CA ARG A 89 81.00 1.76 -8.33
C ARG A 89 79.89 1.85 -9.37
N THR A 90 78.64 1.94 -8.89
CA THR A 90 77.41 2.10 -9.66
C THR A 90 76.63 3.24 -9.06
N VAL A 91 75.54 3.63 -9.74
CA VAL A 91 74.59 4.64 -9.16
C VAL A 91 73.99 4.12 -7.89
N SER A 92 74.02 4.89 -6.83
CA SER A 92 73.42 4.58 -5.54
C SER A 92 72.59 5.73 -4.97
N VAL A 93 71.56 5.41 -4.20
CA VAL A 93 70.71 6.41 -3.54
C VAL A 93 71.30 6.74 -2.17
N THR A 94 71.50 8.00 -1.91
CA THR A 94 71.94 8.51 -0.60
C THR A 94 70.99 9.57 -0.10
N ASN A 95 71.17 10.02 1.14
CA ASN A 95 70.40 11.15 1.70
C ASN A 95 70.60 12.47 0.98
N GLN A 96 71.66 12.61 0.18
CA GLN A 96 71.98 13.80 -0.58
C GLN A 96 71.43 13.78 -2.00
N GLY A 97 70.98 12.62 -2.50
CA GLY A 97 70.48 12.38 -3.83
C GLY A 97 71.03 11.09 -4.45
N LEU A 98 70.96 11.01 -5.76
CA LEU A 98 71.63 9.97 -6.53
C LEU A 98 73.10 10.25 -6.61
N VAL A 99 73.90 9.26 -6.32
CA VAL A 99 75.35 9.36 -6.32
C VAL A 99 75.88 8.35 -7.30
N ALA A 100 76.67 8.82 -8.29
CA ALA A 100 77.47 7.98 -9.21
C ALA A 100 78.93 8.07 -8.80
N LEU A 101 79.56 6.92 -8.59
CA LEU A 101 80.95 6.82 -8.38
C LEU A 101 81.59 5.99 -9.54
N LYS A 102 82.48 6.60 -10.26
CA LYS A 102 83.21 5.95 -11.41
C LYS A 102 84.75 5.98 -11.22
N THR A 103 85.35 4.94 -11.64
CA THR A 103 86.80 4.84 -11.68
C THR A 103 87.31 5.54 -13.00
N ILE A 104 88.30 6.40 -12.87
CA ILE A 104 88.99 7.02 -14.03
C ILE A 104 90.18 6.14 -14.35
N GLY A 105 90.16 5.45 -15.50
CA GLY A 105 91.12 4.49 -15.92
C GLY A 105 90.71 3.02 -15.71
N GLU A 106 91.62 2.10 -15.75
CA GLU A 106 91.34 0.68 -15.56
C GLU A 106 91.08 0.37 -14.10
N GLU A 107 90.12 -0.53 -13.82
CA GLU A 107 89.74 -0.86 -12.44
C GLU A 107 90.93 -1.38 -11.60
N GLN A 108 91.88 -2.05 -12.18
CA GLN A 108 93.10 -2.61 -11.52
C GLN A 108 94.15 -1.55 -11.21
N PHE A 109 94.24 -0.48 -12.04
CA PHE A 109 95.19 0.62 -11.87
C PHE A 109 94.49 1.96 -12.08
N PRO A 110 93.69 2.43 -11.15
CA PRO A 110 92.91 3.65 -11.25
C PRO A 110 93.84 4.87 -11.25
N ILE A 111 93.63 5.78 -12.18
CA ILE A 111 94.33 7.09 -12.19
C ILE A 111 93.62 8.03 -11.23
N GLY A 112 92.33 7.84 -11.05
CA GLY A 112 91.53 8.63 -10.13
C GLY A 112 90.10 8.15 -10.02
N TYR A 113 89.25 8.91 -9.31
CA TYR A 113 87.80 8.62 -9.11
C TYR A 113 87.00 9.86 -9.38
N LEU A 114 85.85 9.66 -10.00
CA LEU A 114 84.82 10.66 -10.24
C LEU A 114 83.58 10.38 -9.39
N LEU A 115 83.16 11.37 -8.57
CA LEU A 115 81.95 11.32 -7.81
C LEU A 115 80.98 12.40 -8.31
N ILE A 116 79.80 12.02 -8.75
CA ILE A 116 78.74 12.94 -9.18
C ILE A 116 77.56 12.77 -8.23
N VAL A 117 77.02 13.87 -7.71
CA VAL A 117 75.84 13.89 -6.89
C VAL A 117 74.75 14.69 -7.58
N GLN A 118 73.61 14.03 -7.82
CA GLN A 118 72.48 14.62 -8.52
C GLN A 118 71.28 14.71 -7.56
N ASP A 119 70.57 15.85 -7.60
CA ASP A 119 69.33 16.01 -6.88
C ASP A 119 68.21 15.22 -7.55
N PHE A 120 67.68 14.25 -6.83
CA PHE A 120 66.58 13.42 -7.29
C PHE A 120 65.24 13.92 -6.81
N ASN A 121 65.19 14.56 -5.63
CA ASN A 121 63.95 14.96 -4.97
C ASN A 121 63.28 16.18 -5.61
N LYS A 122 64.08 17.20 -6.02
CA LYS A 122 63.57 18.42 -6.62
C LYS A 122 62.84 18.17 -7.94
N PRO A 123 63.40 17.48 -8.94
CA PRO A 123 62.71 17.17 -10.18
C PRO A 123 61.51 16.27 -9.99
N LEU A 124 61.57 15.32 -9.05
CA LEU A 124 60.45 14.46 -8.74
C LEU A 124 59.25 15.23 -8.15
N ASN A 125 59.51 16.16 -7.25
CA ASN A 125 58.49 17.00 -6.64
C ASN A 125 57.89 18.00 -7.66
N GLU A 126 58.72 18.59 -8.52
CA GLU A 126 58.27 19.45 -9.61
C GLU A 126 57.38 18.69 -10.61
N SER A 127 57.75 17.48 -10.98
CA SER A 127 56.96 16.61 -11.84
C SER A 127 55.62 16.21 -11.19
N LYS A 128 55.61 15.83 -9.91
CA LYS A 128 54.38 15.55 -9.14
C LYS A 128 53.48 16.76 -9.05
N ALA A 129 54.04 17.93 -8.79
CA ALA A 129 53.27 19.17 -8.71
C ALA A 129 52.63 19.51 -10.07
N SER A 130 53.39 19.39 -11.15
CA SER A 130 52.91 19.62 -12.53
C SER A 130 51.74 18.66 -12.87
N LEU A 131 51.87 17.37 -12.56
CA LEU A 131 50.81 16.38 -12.73
C LEU A 131 49.59 16.72 -11.92
N PHE A 132 49.77 17.14 -10.67
CA PHE A 132 48.65 17.53 -9.82
C PHE A 132 47.89 18.73 -10.37
N TYR A 133 48.61 19.80 -10.74
CA TYR A 133 48.01 21.00 -11.31
C TYR A 133 47.32 20.76 -12.67
N SER A 134 47.82 19.84 -13.47
CA SER A 134 47.18 19.47 -14.75
C SER A 134 45.96 18.58 -14.57
N ALA A 135 45.97 17.66 -13.60
CA ALA A 135 44.87 16.70 -13.36
C ALA A 135 43.73 17.30 -12.50
N ALA A 136 44.08 18.16 -11.54
CA ALA A 136 43.10 18.71 -10.60
C ALA A 136 41.86 19.40 -11.27
N PRO A 137 42.04 20.24 -12.31
CA PRO A 137 40.90 20.87 -12.96
C PRO A 137 39.98 19.85 -13.66
N ILE A 138 40.52 18.78 -14.21
CA ILE A 138 39.76 17.72 -14.89
C ILE A 138 38.92 16.97 -13.85
N VAL A 139 39.51 16.63 -12.70
CA VAL A 139 38.81 15.95 -11.61
C VAL A 139 37.71 16.84 -11.05
N ILE A 140 37.99 18.10 -10.78
CA ILE A 140 37.00 19.06 -10.28
C ILE A 140 35.84 19.20 -11.28
N PHE A 141 36.14 19.36 -12.56
CA PHE A 141 35.16 19.47 -13.63
C PHE A 141 34.25 18.22 -13.72
N SER A 142 34.84 17.03 -13.63
CA SER A 142 34.06 15.78 -13.63
C SER A 142 33.13 15.67 -12.42
N ILE A 143 33.60 16.10 -11.25
CA ILE A 143 32.74 16.11 -10.02
C ILE A 143 31.58 17.06 -10.20
N VAL A 144 31.83 18.28 -10.69
CA VAL A 144 30.78 19.28 -10.93
C VAL A 144 29.72 18.77 -11.91
N ILE A 145 30.17 18.18 -13.02
CA ILE A 145 29.26 17.56 -14.01
C ILE A 145 28.42 16.46 -13.36
N THR A 146 29.04 15.58 -12.58
CA THR A 146 28.32 14.48 -11.90
C THR A 146 27.26 15.01 -10.95
N ILE A 147 27.57 16.08 -10.20
CA ILE A 147 26.59 16.72 -9.30
C ILE A 147 25.42 17.31 -10.10
N ILE A 148 25.70 18.01 -11.19
CA ILE A 148 24.67 18.60 -12.06
C ILE A 148 23.77 17.53 -12.64
N ILE A 149 24.32 16.45 -13.18
CA ILE A 149 23.56 15.35 -13.74
C ILE A 149 22.72 14.66 -12.66
N SER A 150 23.29 14.40 -11.49
CA SER A 150 22.59 13.79 -10.36
C SER A 150 21.40 14.65 -9.89
N PHE A 151 21.59 15.96 -9.80
CA PHE A 151 20.55 16.91 -9.45
C PHE A 151 19.44 16.96 -10.51
N TRP A 152 19.81 16.93 -11.78
CA TRP A 152 18.86 16.89 -12.90
C TRP A 152 18.02 15.61 -12.88
N ILE A 153 18.64 14.44 -12.70
CA ILE A 153 17.96 13.15 -12.56
C ILE A 153 16.99 13.16 -11.37
N TYR A 154 17.44 13.69 -10.22
CA TYR A 154 16.60 13.80 -9.05
C TYR A 154 15.34 14.62 -9.31
N GLN A 155 15.48 15.80 -9.94
CA GLN A 155 14.34 16.67 -10.20
C GLN A 155 13.37 16.14 -11.25
N HIS A 156 13.88 15.53 -12.33
CA HIS A 156 13.06 15.14 -13.48
C HIS A 156 12.52 13.72 -13.39
N LEU A 157 13.18 12.81 -12.70
CA LEU A 157 12.75 11.41 -12.60
C LEU A 157 12.31 11.04 -11.19
N LEU A 158 13.15 11.26 -10.20
CA LEU A 158 12.92 10.71 -8.86
C LEU A 158 11.83 11.47 -8.09
N SER A 159 11.86 12.81 -8.13
CA SER A 159 10.89 13.64 -7.40
C SER A 159 9.44 13.43 -7.88
N PRO A 160 9.12 13.43 -9.19
CA PRO A 160 7.77 13.14 -9.67
C PRO A 160 7.28 11.74 -9.31
N LEU A 161 8.15 10.71 -9.42
CA LEU A 161 7.82 9.35 -9.03
C LEU A 161 7.49 9.23 -7.55
N LEU A 162 8.27 9.89 -6.67
CA LEU A 162 7.98 9.91 -5.23
C LEU A 162 6.66 10.62 -4.91
N LYS A 163 6.33 11.70 -5.64
CA LYS A 163 5.03 12.37 -5.49
C LYS A 163 3.87 11.46 -5.91
N LEU A 164 4.02 10.75 -7.02
CA LEU A 164 3.02 9.80 -7.50
C LEU A 164 2.82 8.63 -6.53
N SER A 165 3.91 8.07 -6.01
CA SER A 165 3.87 7.02 -4.97
C SER A 165 3.15 7.49 -3.70
N LYS A 166 3.45 8.70 -3.20
CA LYS A 166 2.76 9.28 -2.04
C LYS A 166 1.29 9.52 -2.32
N PHE A 167 0.95 9.92 -3.54
CA PHE A 167 -0.43 10.12 -3.94
C PHE A 167 -1.22 8.80 -3.93
N THR A 168 -0.69 7.73 -4.52
CA THR A 168 -1.34 6.42 -4.52
C THR A 168 -1.52 5.87 -3.11
N GLN A 169 -0.52 6.01 -2.23
CA GLN A 169 -0.65 5.65 -0.81
C GLN A 169 -1.73 6.47 -0.08
N LYS A 170 -1.89 7.75 -0.43
CA LYS A 170 -2.94 8.60 0.13
C LYS A 170 -4.33 8.10 -0.30
N VAL A 171 -4.50 7.79 -1.59
CA VAL A 171 -5.76 7.22 -2.12
C VAL A 171 -6.10 5.92 -1.42
N GLU A 172 -5.13 5.00 -1.29
CA GLU A 172 -5.30 3.71 -0.60
C GLU A 172 -5.75 3.89 0.86
N LYS A 173 -5.05 4.73 1.63
CA LYS A 173 -5.37 4.97 3.05
C LYS A 173 -6.72 5.65 3.27
N THR A 174 -7.12 6.55 2.38
CA THR A 174 -8.36 7.32 2.53
C THR A 174 -9.54 6.71 1.80
N THR A 175 -9.31 5.71 0.93
CA THR A 175 -10.32 5.14 0.01
C THR A 175 -11.10 6.20 -0.77
N ASN A 176 -10.47 7.37 -0.95
CA ASN A 176 -11.09 8.49 -1.65
C ASN A 176 -10.65 8.50 -3.11
N TYR A 177 -11.45 7.89 -3.97
CA TYR A 177 -11.20 7.79 -5.41
C TYR A 177 -11.50 9.06 -6.20
N GLN A 178 -12.00 10.13 -5.54
CA GLN A 178 -12.22 11.43 -6.18
C GLN A 178 -10.94 12.29 -6.21
N LEU A 179 -9.88 11.87 -5.50
CA LEU A 179 -8.60 12.56 -5.54
C LEU A 179 -8.01 12.45 -6.94
N GLN A 180 -7.34 13.55 -7.36
CA GLN A 180 -6.64 13.60 -8.65
C GLN A 180 -5.17 13.94 -8.44
N TYR A 181 -4.29 13.24 -9.14
CA TYR A 181 -2.89 13.57 -9.24
C TYR A 181 -2.70 14.79 -10.13
N GLN A 182 -2.05 15.81 -9.59
CA GLN A 182 -1.71 17.03 -10.32
C GLN A 182 -0.22 16.99 -10.72
N GLY A 183 0.07 16.33 -11.83
CA GLY A 183 1.40 16.35 -12.45
C GLY A 183 1.42 17.37 -13.60
N SER A 184 2.46 18.20 -13.65
CA SER A 184 2.66 19.15 -14.74
C SER A 184 3.87 18.70 -15.56
N GLY A 185 3.64 18.23 -16.79
CA GLY A 185 4.69 17.81 -17.72
C GLY A 185 4.12 17.06 -18.90
N ASN A 186 4.96 16.84 -19.91
CA ASN A 186 4.64 15.99 -21.09
C ASN A 186 5.53 14.73 -21.13
N ASP A 187 6.07 14.35 -19.97
CA ASP A 187 6.90 13.16 -19.80
C ASP A 187 6.07 11.91 -19.46
N GLU A 188 6.69 10.76 -19.46
CA GLU A 188 6.09 9.46 -19.19
C GLU A 188 5.49 9.39 -17.77
N VAL A 189 6.07 10.10 -16.80
CA VAL A 189 5.56 10.14 -15.43
C VAL A 189 4.25 10.93 -15.35
N SER A 190 4.16 12.02 -16.09
CA SER A 190 2.93 12.81 -16.21
C SER A 190 1.82 12.04 -16.94
N GLN A 191 2.19 11.26 -17.96
CA GLN A 191 1.25 10.38 -18.64
C GLN A 191 0.73 9.29 -17.68
N LEU A 192 1.60 8.65 -16.92
CA LEU A 192 1.22 7.67 -15.90
C LEU A 192 0.28 8.29 -14.85
N GLY A 193 0.52 9.54 -14.46
CA GLY A 193 -0.38 10.28 -13.57
C GLY A 193 -1.79 10.46 -14.14
N LYS A 194 -1.91 10.77 -15.44
CA LYS A 194 -3.20 10.86 -16.15
C LYS A 194 -3.90 9.51 -16.21
N ASP A 195 -3.16 8.43 -16.49
CA ASP A 195 -3.73 7.08 -16.55
C ASP A 195 -4.25 6.63 -15.19
N ILE A 196 -3.54 6.95 -14.11
CA ILE A 196 -4.01 6.72 -12.73
C ILE A 196 -5.30 7.52 -12.46
N ASN A 197 -5.37 8.80 -12.86
CA ASN A 197 -6.59 9.59 -12.69
C ASN A 197 -7.78 8.98 -13.44
N ASN A 198 -7.58 8.49 -14.67
CA ASN A 198 -8.62 7.80 -15.45
C ASN A 198 -9.09 6.52 -14.74
N LEU A 199 -8.15 5.75 -14.20
CA LEU A 199 -8.44 4.54 -13.43
C LEU A 199 -9.22 4.85 -12.15
N LEU A 200 -8.85 5.89 -11.41
CA LEU A 200 -9.57 6.35 -10.23
C LEU A 200 -11.00 6.81 -10.56
N ASN A 201 -11.19 7.55 -11.67
CA ASN A 201 -12.51 7.95 -12.12
C ASN A 201 -13.38 6.74 -12.46
N THR A 202 -12.80 5.72 -13.09
CA THR A 202 -13.51 4.48 -13.42
C THR A 202 -13.89 3.72 -12.13
N ILE A 203 -12.98 3.58 -11.19
CA ILE A 203 -13.25 2.95 -9.88
C ILE A 203 -14.35 3.72 -9.14
N ASN A 204 -14.26 5.05 -9.08
CA ASN A 204 -15.26 5.88 -8.40
C ASN A 204 -16.65 5.69 -9.01
N SER A 205 -16.77 5.69 -10.36
CA SER A 205 -18.02 5.45 -11.05
C SER A 205 -18.59 4.05 -10.78
N GLN A 206 -17.73 3.02 -10.72
CA GLN A 206 -18.15 1.66 -10.39
C GLN A 206 -18.61 1.54 -8.93
N VAL A 207 -17.91 2.19 -7.98
CA VAL A 207 -18.31 2.21 -6.56
C VAL A 207 -19.69 2.85 -6.41
N LEU A 208 -19.93 3.99 -7.04
CA LEU A 208 -21.24 4.67 -7.00
C LEU A 208 -22.34 3.80 -7.62
N THR A 209 -22.06 3.16 -8.74
CA THR A 209 -23.02 2.25 -9.41
C THR A 209 -23.32 1.03 -8.52
N ASN A 210 -22.32 0.42 -7.91
CA ASN A 210 -22.50 -0.71 -7.00
C ASN A 210 -23.31 -0.32 -5.76
N GLN A 211 -23.06 0.85 -5.18
CA GLN A 211 -23.84 1.36 -4.05
C GLN A 211 -25.31 1.54 -4.43
N LYS A 212 -25.58 2.13 -5.60
CA LYS A 212 -26.95 2.29 -6.13
C LYS A 212 -27.65 0.94 -6.35
N ASN A 213 -26.95 0.00 -6.97
CA ASN A 213 -27.48 -1.35 -7.21
C ASN A 213 -27.76 -2.08 -5.91
N THR A 214 -26.85 -2.00 -4.94
CA THR A 214 -27.03 -2.62 -3.60
C THR A 214 -28.24 -2.03 -2.88
N ALA A 215 -28.41 -0.71 -2.90
CA ALA A 215 -29.59 -0.05 -2.33
C ALA A 215 -30.89 -0.48 -3.02
N GLN A 216 -30.88 -0.62 -4.34
CA GLN A 216 -32.02 -1.10 -5.12
C GLN A 216 -32.36 -2.56 -4.82
N LEU A 217 -31.36 -3.43 -4.76
CA LEU A 217 -31.55 -4.85 -4.39
C LEU A 217 -32.12 -4.99 -2.97
N LEU A 218 -31.62 -4.19 -2.00
CA LEU A 218 -32.14 -4.20 -0.64
C LEU A 218 -33.63 -3.80 -0.61
N LYS A 219 -33.99 -2.75 -1.33
CA LYS A 219 -35.40 -2.32 -1.45
C LYS A 219 -36.27 -3.37 -2.10
N GLN A 220 -35.78 -4.01 -3.16
CA GLN A 220 -36.49 -5.11 -3.84
C GLN A 220 -36.68 -6.31 -2.90
N LYS A 221 -35.63 -6.70 -2.17
CA LYS A 221 -35.70 -7.77 -1.17
C LYS A 221 -36.76 -7.48 -0.11
N GLN A 222 -36.76 -6.27 0.49
CA GLN A 222 -37.75 -5.87 1.47
C GLN A 222 -39.20 -5.90 0.91
N SER A 223 -39.36 -5.44 -0.34
CA SER A 223 -40.67 -5.52 -1.01
C SER A 223 -41.10 -6.97 -1.27
N MET A 224 -40.16 -7.84 -1.68
CA MET A 224 -40.47 -9.26 -1.87
C MET A 224 -40.82 -9.95 -0.54
N GLU A 225 -40.08 -9.68 0.55
CA GLU A 225 -40.38 -10.21 1.87
C GLU A 225 -41.74 -9.74 2.36
N HIS A 226 -42.09 -8.49 2.11
CA HIS A 226 -43.42 -7.96 2.45
C HIS A 226 -44.51 -8.66 1.64
N LEU A 227 -44.37 -8.78 0.31
CA LEU A 227 -45.32 -9.49 -0.56
C LEU A 227 -45.44 -10.97 -0.23
N ALA A 228 -44.36 -11.60 0.20
CA ALA A 228 -44.37 -13.01 0.59
C ALA A 228 -45.12 -13.28 1.91
N ASN A 229 -45.14 -12.29 2.82
CA ASN A 229 -45.63 -12.47 4.16
C ASN A 229 -46.95 -11.73 4.50
N PHE A 230 -47.33 -10.74 3.69
CA PHE A 230 -48.50 -9.92 3.97
C PHE A 230 -49.51 -9.93 2.81
N ASP A 231 -50.78 -9.81 3.14
CA ASP A 231 -51.85 -9.61 2.17
C ASP A 231 -51.84 -8.17 1.61
N ILE A 232 -51.81 -8.05 0.31
CA ILE A 232 -51.67 -6.75 -0.38
C ILE A 232 -52.84 -5.82 -0.12
N LEU A 233 -54.03 -6.39 0.03
CA LEU A 233 -55.26 -5.59 0.21
C LEU A 233 -55.36 -5.00 1.61
N THR A 234 -55.20 -5.83 2.64
CA THR A 234 -55.45 -5.47 4.03
C THR A 234 -54.20 -5.06 4.81
N GLY A 235 -53.02 -5.39 4.29
CA GLY A 235 -51.73 -5.20 5.01
C GLY A 235 -51.55 -6.13 6.20
N LEU A 236 -52.47 -7.07 6.42
CA LEU A 236 -52.36 -8.10 7.45
C LEU A 236 -51.37 -9.21 7.01
N PRO A 237 -50.80 -10.00 7.93
CA PRO A 237 -50.18 -11.27 7.62
C PRO A 237 -51.03 -12.11 6.66
N ASN A 238 -50.38 -12.71 5.67
CA ASN A 238 -51.07 -13.62 4.75
C ASN A 238 -51.10 -15.05 5.27
N ARG A 239 -51.75 -15.96 4.53
CA ARG A 239 -51.85 -17.38 4.85
C ARG A 239 -50.51 -18.01 5.16
N MET A 240 -49.52 -17.76 4.33
CA MET A 240 -48.17 -18.40 4.47
C MET A 240 -47.51 -18.00 5.79
N PHE A 241 -47.54 -16.71 6.09
CA PHE A 241 -46.93 -16.17 7.32
C PHE A 241 -47.62 -16.75 8.58
N ILE A 242 -48.94 -16.69 8.65
CA ILE A 242 -49.67 -17.15 9.85
C ILE A 242 -49.53 -18.65 10.06
N MET A 243 -49.50 -19.48 8.99
CA MET A 243 -49.28 -20.92 9.10
C MET A 243 -47.88 -21.25 9.62
N GLY A 244 -46.85 -20.53 9.17
CA GLY A 244 -45.51 -20.67 9.72
C GLY A 244 -45.44 -20.33 11.20
N LEU A 245 -46.01 -19.19 11.57
CA LEU A 245 -46.03 -18.74 12.93
C LEU A 245 -46.86 -19.66 13.86
N LEU A 246 -47.99 -20.14 13.39
CA LEU A 246 -48.84 -21.08 14.13
C LEU A 246 -48.10 -22.41 14.41
N LYS A 247 -47.37 -22.93 13.44
CA LYS A 247 -46.55 -24.15 13.59
C LYS A 247 -45.48 -23.98 14.68
N GLU A 248 -44.78 -22.86 14.69
CA GLU A 248 -43.78 -22.53 15.72
C GLU A 248 -44.41 -22.43 17.11
N GLU A 249 -45.54 -21.71 17.22
CA GLU A 249 -46.24 -21.51 18.49
C GLU A 249 -46.85 -22.81 19.04
N LEU A 250 -47.41 -23.67 18.20
CA LEU A 250 -47.93 -25.00 18.61
C LEU A 250 -46.79 -25.85 19.20
N THR A 251 -45.61 -25.85 18.56
CA THR A 251 -44.44 -26.57 19.07
C THR A 251 -43.99 -26.02 20.43
N ARG A 252 -43.98 -24.69 20.60
CA ARG A 252 -43.63 -24.01 21.85
C ARG A 252 -44.60 -24.33 22.96
N CYS A 253 -45.90 -24.22 22.67
CA CYS A 253 -46.97 -24.47 23.66
C CYS A 253 -47.01 -25.93 24.11
N LYS A 254 -46.82 -26.88 23.20
CA LYS A 254 -46.74 -28.31 23.54
C LYS A 254 -45.62 -28.59 24.54
N ASN A 255 -44.44 -27.99 24.34
CA ASN A 255 -43.28 -28.16 25.22
C ASN A 255 -43.44 -27.50 26.59
N ASN A 256 -44.17 -26.38 26.66
CA ASN A 256 -44.34 -25.58 27.88
C ASN A 256 -45.67 -25.82 28.59
N HIS A 257 -46.47 -26.78 28.13
CA HIS A 257 -47.81 -27.05 28.65
C HIS A 257 -48.76 -25.83 28.64
N GLN A 258 -48.54 -24.91 27.71
CA GLN A 258 -49.38 -23.73 27.48
C GLN A 258 -50.45 -24.05 26.45
N ASP A 259 -51.43 -23.15 26.33
CA ASP A 259 -52.47 -23.27 25.30
C ASP A 259 -52.51 -22.01 24.43
N ILE A 260 -52.91 -22.19 23.17
CA ILE A 260 -53.30 -21.13 22.24
C ILE A 260 -54.67 -21.48 21.67
N ALA A 261 -55.42 -20.47 21.28
CA ALA A 261 -56.63 -20.64 20.49
C ALA A 261 -56.52 -19.96 19.14
N ILE A 262 -57.24 -20.49 18.20
CA ILE A 262 -57.48 -19.79 16.94
C ILE A 262 -58.96 -19.43 16.81
N MET A 263 -59.20 -18.31 16.17
CA MET A 263 -60.54 -17.92 15.68
C MET A 263 -60.48 -17.90 14.17
N PHE A 264 -61.21 -18.76 13.52
CA PHE A 264 -61.38 -18.76 12.08
C PHE A 264 -62.72 -18.08 11.77
N PHE A 265 -62.77 -17.09 10.92
CA PHE A 265 -63.97 -16.36 10.62
C PHE A 265 -64.04 -15.88 9.16
N ASP A 266 -65.26 -15.61 8.77
CA ASP A 266 -65.64 -15.14 7.45
C ASP A 266 -66.59 -13.94 7.60
N VAL A 267 -66.50 -13.00 6.65
CA VAL A 267 -67.36 -11.78 6.66
C VAL A 267 -68.72 -12.13 6.07
N ASP A 268 -69.72 -12.07 6.88
CA ASP A 268 -71.07 -12.47 6.51
C ASP A 268 -71.65 -11.66 5.35
N SER A 269 -72.17 -12.39 4.35
CA SER A 269 -72.84 -11.82 3.16
C SER A 269 -71.90 -10.98 2.27
N PHE A 270 -70.56 -11.13 2.40
CA PHE A 270 -69.56 -10.38 1.61
C PHE A 270 -69.78 -10.49 0.11
N LYS A 271 -70.10 -11.67 -0.39
CA LYS A 271 -70.43 -11.85 -1.83
C LYS A 271 -71.58 -10.95 -2.27
N GLY A 272 -72.66 -10.80 -1.45
CA GLY A 272 -73.78 -9.92 -1.74
C GLY A 272 -73.34 -8.44 -1.82
N VAL A 273 -72.40 -8.03 -0.99
CA VAL A 273 -71.82 -6.67 -1.07
C VAL A 273 -71.08 -6.48 -2.40
N ASN A 274 -70.25 -7.43 -2.81
CA ASN A 274 -69.55 -7.39 -4.11
C ASN A 274 -70.51 -7.35 -5.29
N ASP A 275 -71.54 -8.21 -5.25
CA ASP A 275 -72.51 -8.32 -6.37
C ASP A 275 -73.38 -7.04 -6.49
N THR A 276 -73.61 -6.32 -5.38
CA THR A 276 -74.49 -5.13 -5.35
C THR A 276 -73.70 -3.82 -5.50
N LEU A 277 -72.54 -3.69 -4.85
CA LEU A 277 -71.80 -2.43 -4.72
C LEU A 277 -70.47 -2.44 -5.43
N GLY A 278 -70.09 -3.59 -6.02
CA GLY A 278 -68.86 -3.77 -6.77
C GLY A 278 -67.63 -4.15 -5.86
N HIS A 279 -66.64 -4.75 -6.50
CA HIS A 279 -65.46 -5.28 -5.84
C HIS A 279 -64.62 -4.19 -5.12
N GLU A 280 -64.56 -2.96 -5.64
CA GLU A 280 -63.85 -1.86 -5.00
C GLU A 280 -64.43 -1.54 -3.59
N THR A 281 -65.78 -1.56 -3.49
CA THR A 281 -66.48 -1.35 -2.21
C THR A 281 -66.26 -2.53 -1.26
N GLY A 282 -66.26 -3.76 -1.79
CA GLY A 282 -65.95 -4.94 -1.01
C GLY A 282 -64.49 -4.93 -0.47
N ASP A 283 -63.53 -4.49 -1.26
CA ASP A 283 -62.14 -4.33 -0.84
C ASP A 283 -61.97 -3.32 0.26
N LEU A 284 -62.69 -2.18 0.20
CA LEU A 284 -62.73 -1.20 1.30
C LEU A 284 -63.40 -1.76 2.55
N LEU A 285 -64.44 -2.56 2.40
CA LEU A 285 -65.11 -3.24 3.53
C LEU A 285 -64.16 -4.19 4.24
N LEU A 286 -63.40 -5.03 3.49
CA LEU A 286 -62.41 -5.94 4.08
C LEU A 286 -61.33 -5.18 4.87
N LYS A 287 -60.83 -4.05 4.33
CA LYS A 287 -59.89 -3.18 5.06
C LYS A 287 -60.50 -2.62 6.34
N ALA A 288 -61.75 -2.17 6.30
CA ALA A 288 -62.44 -1.62 7.44
C ALA A 288 -62.70 -2.69 8.54
N VAL A 289 -63.14 -3.89 8.13
CA VAL A 289 -63.30 -5.06 9.01
C VAL A 289 -61.97 -5.44 9.65
N ALA A 290 -60.91 -5.60 8.89
CA ALA A 290 -59.60 -5.93 9.39
C ALA A 290 -59.09 -4.91 10.42
N SER A 291 -59.22 -3.62 10.11
CA SER A 291 -58.85 -2.52 11.01
C SER A 291 -59.70 -2.48 12.29
N ASN A 292 -61.00 -2.78 12.18
CA ASN A 292 -61.89 -2.82 13.33
C ASN A 292 -61.54 -3.98 14.27
N ILE A 293 -61.38 -5.18 13.76
CA ILE A 293 -61.05 -6.36 14.57
C ILE A 293 -59.69 -6.17 15.28
N LYS A 294 -58.68 -5.62 14.57
CA LYS A 294 -57.34 -5.37 15.15
C LYS A 294 -57.38 -4.54 16.42
N LYS A 295 -58.36 -3.66 16.62
CA LYS A 295 -58.53 -2.83 17.83
C LYS A 295 -58.89 -3.64 19.07
N HIS A 296 -59.45 -4.84 18.90
CA HIS A 296 -59.89 -5.72 19.98
C HIS A 296 -58.84 -6.79 20.34
N LEU A 297 -57.70 -6.82 19.61
CA LEU A 297 -56.63 -7.77 19.82
C LEU A 297 -55.50 -7.17 20.68
N ARG A 298 -54.87 -8.01 21.49
CA ARG A 298 -53.68 -7.65 22.27
C ARG A 298 -52.44 -7.57 21.36
N GLU A 299 -51.40 -6.94 21.81
CA GLU A 299 -50.13 -6.79 21.06
C GLU A 299 -49.55 -8.14 20.63
N ASN A 300 -49.70 -9.17 21.41
CA ASN A 300 -49.18 -10.53 21.12
C ASN A 300 -50.13 -11.38 20.26
N ASP A 301 -51.34 -10.96 20.03
CA ASP A 301 -52.29 -11.66 19.16
C ASP A 301 -52.03 -11.29 17.70
N VAL A 302 -52.30 -12.22 16.80
CA VAL A 302 -52.02 -12.01 15.37
C VAL A 302 -53.27 -12.30 14.58
N ILE A 303 -53.70 -11.32 13.77
CA ILE A 303 -54.75 -11.49 12.76
C ILE A 303 -54.09 -11.61 11.37
N ALA A 304 -54.59 -12.52 10.58
CA ALA A 304 -54.18 -12.76 9.18
C ALA A 304 -55.41 -12.89 8.27
N ARG A 305 -55.23 -12.50 7.01
CA ARG A 305 -56.22 -12.81 5.95
C ARG A 305 -55.74 -14.02 5.14
N LEU A 306 -56.57 -15.02 5.02
CA LEU A 306 -56.26 -16.29 4.35
C LEU A 306 -56.60 -16.22 2.84
N GLY A 307 -57.53 -15.39 2.45
CA GLY A 307 -57.98 -15.16 1.09
C GLY A 307 -59.50 -14.86 1.05
N GLY A 308 -59.98 -14.17 0.04
CA GLY A 308 -61.40 -13.80 -0.05
C GLY A 308 -61.86 -12.99 1.16
N ASP A 309 -62.88 -13.49 1.85
CA ASP A 309 -63.49 -12.96 3.09
C ASP A 309 -63.07 -13.74 4.35
N GLU A 310 -62.13 -14.69 4.22
CA GLU A 310 -61.64 -15.55 5.31
C GLU A 310 -60.47 -14.94 6.07
N PHE A 311 -60.55 -14.96 7.39
CA PHE A 311 -59.54 -14.46 8.31
C PHE A 311 -59.24 -15.49 9.40
N LEU A 312 -58.02 -15.41 9.96
CA LEU A 312 -57.62 -16.21 11.09
C LEU A 312 -56.98 -15.32 12.16
N ILE A 313 -57.42 -15.46 13.38
CA ILE A 313 -56.78 -14.84 14.54
C ILE A 313 -56.10 -15.94 15.36
N MET A 314 -54.88 -15.74 15.75
CA MET A 314 -54.14 -16.56 16.69
C MET A 314 -54.05 -15.79 18.03
N LEU A 315 -54.62 -16.33 19.06
CA LEU A 315 -54.59 -15.82 20.43
C LEU A 315 -53.56 -16.57 21.25
N ARG A 316 -52.62 -15.83 21.81
CA ARG A 316 -51.48 -16.35 22.57
C ARG A 316 -51.70 -16.20 24.08
N ASN A 317 -50.96 -17.04 24.85
CA ASN A 317 -50.94 -16.97 26.33
C ASN A 317 -52.32 -16.99 26.96
N ILE A 318 -53.11 -17.99 26.58
CA ILE A 318 -54.46 -18.18 27.07
C ILE A 318 -54.40 -18.79 28.47
N ASN A 319 -54.83 -18.05 29.47
CA ASN A 319 -54.94 -18.52 30.87
C ASN A 319 -56.32 -19.07 31.18
N ASN A 320 -57.33 -18.49 30.51
CA ASN A 320 -58.74 -18.86 30.74
C ASN A 320 -59.46 -18.88 29.38
N TYR A 321 -60.25 -19.89 29.12
CA TYR A 321 -61.15 -19.98 27.97
C TYR A 321 -62.15 -18.84 27.86
N THR A 322 -62.59 -18.26 29.01
CA THR A 322 -63.43 -17.09 29.03
C THR A 322 -62.87 -15.88 28.37
N ASP A 323 -61.50 -15.72 28.39
CA ASP A 323 -60.86 -14.60 27.74
C ASP A 323 -61.01 -14.66 26.22
N VAL A 324 -60.90 -15.86 25.63
CA VAL A 324 -61.11 -16.11 24.18
C VAL A 324 -62.59 -15.76 23.82
N ILE A 325 -63.52 -16.20 24.59
CA ILE A 325 -64.96 -15.90 24.39
C ILE A 325 -65.26 -14.39 24.47
N ASN A 326 -64.69 -13.71 25.44
CA ASN A 326 -64.86 -12.26 25.58
C ASN A 326 -64.35 -11.48 24.36
N ILE A 327 -63.19 -11.92 23.77
CA ILE A 327 -62.63 -11.32 22.53
C ILE A 327 -63.61 -11.55 21.37
N ALA A 328 -64.17 -12.78 21.24
CA ALA A 328 -65.09 -13.09 20.16
C ALA A 328 -66.39 -12.23 20.29
N GLU A 329 -66.94 -12.08 21.51
CA GLU A 329 -68.10 -11.24 21.77
C GLU A 329 -67.86 -9.76 21.48
N GLN A 330 -66.66 -9.24 21.84
CA GLN A 330 -66.24 -7.87 21.51
C GLN A 330 -66.17 -7.66 20.00
N ILE A 331 -65.54 -8.61 19.28
CA ILE A 331 -65.44 -8.55 17.80
C ILE A 331 -66.87 -8.53 17.21
N ILE A 332 -67.76 -9.46 17.60
CA ILE A 332 -69.12 -9.53 17.09
C ILE A 332 -69.92 -8.25 17.41
N SER A 333 -69.85 -7.78 18.65
CA SER A 333 -70.52 -6.55 19.07
C SER A 333 -70.05 -5.33 18.26
N SER A 334 -68.78 -5.26 17.91
CA SER A 334 -68.23 -4.18 17.11
C SER A 334 -68.67 -4.19 15.62
N MET A 335 -69.22 -5.33 15.16
CA MET A 335 -69.79 -5.45 13.80
C MET A 335 -71.30 -5.04 13.75
N LEU A 336 -71.93 -4.84 14.84
CA LEU A 336 -73.32 -4.38 14.86
C LEU A 336 -73.50 -2.97 14.29
N THR A 337 -72.49 -2.17 14.33
CA THR A 337 -72.48 -0.83 13.71
C THR A 337 -72.16 -0.96 12.25
N PRO A 338 -72.98 -0.49 11.29
CA PRO A 338 -72.70 -0.53 9.88
C PRO A 338 -71.41 0.20 9.54
N PHE A 339 -70.64 -0.33 8.57
CA PHE A 339 -69.47 0.32 8.06
C PHE A 339 -69.82 1.37 6.99
N THR A 340 -69.54 2.63 7.27
CA THR A 340 -69.74 3.71 6.29
C THR A 340 -68.58 3.71 5.31
N ILE A 341 -68.83 3.27 4.07
CA ILE A 341 -67.81 3.19 3.00
C ILE A 341 -68.32 4.03 1.82
N ASN A 342 -67.56 5.04 1.46
CA ASN A 342 -68.01 6.06 0.50
C ASN A 342 -69.29 6.70 0.96
N GLN A 343 -70.42 6.38 0.30
CA GLN A 343 -71.74 6.91 0.61
C GLN A 343 -72.74 5.83 1.11
N TRP A 344 -72.23 4.64 1.39
CA TRP A 344 -73.04 3.48 1.77
C TRP A 344 -72.79 3.06 3.22
N ASP A 345 -73.82 2.87 3.95
CA ASP A 345 -73.80 2.20 5.28
C ASP A 345 -74.03 0.71 5.08
N ILE A 346 -73.01 -0.08 5.21
CA ILE A 346 -72.96 -1.51 4.88
C ILE A 346 -73.10 -2.29 6.21
N PRO A 347 -74.26 -2.85 6.51
CA PRO A 347 -74.39 -3.77 7.62
C PRO A 347 -73.74 -5.09 7.29
N THR A 348 -72.82 -5.53 8.14
CA THR A 348 -72.15 -6.84 7.99
C THR A 348 -71.87 -7.42 9.37
N GLY A 349 -71.71 -8.72 9.43
CA GLY A 349 -71.32 -9.46 10.64
C GLY A 349 -70.12 -10.33 10.35
N VAL A 350 -69.68 -11.08 11.30
CA VAL A 350 -68.68 -12.15 11.16
C VAL A 350 -69.23 -13.41 11.87
N SER A 351 -69.02 -14.54 11.21
CA SER A 351 -69.27 -15.85 11.79
C SER A 351 -67.95 -16.46 12.24
N ILE A 352 -67.78 -16.69 13.55
CA ILE A 352 -66.50 -17.07 14.17
C ILE A 352 -66.59 -18.50 14.66
N GLY A 353 -65.60 -19.32 14.28
CA GLY A 353 -65.32 -20.62 14.88
C GLY A 353 -64.06 -20.57 15.75
N ILE A 354 -64.15 -21.07 16.96
CA ILE A 354 -63.04 -21.06 17.93
C ILE A 354 -62.59 -22.48 18.17
N ALA A 355 -61.26 -22.71 18.11
CA ALA A 355 -60.63 -23.98 18.45
C ALA A 355 -59.42 -23.79 19.34
N HIS A 356 -59.22 -24.70 20.27
CA HIS A 356 -58.11 -24.71 21.20
C HIS A 356 -57.05 -25.75 20.80
N ALA A 357 -55.75 -25.39 20.91
CA ALA A 357 -54.66 -26.27 20.49
C ALA A 357 -54.60 -27.58 21.28
N LYS A 358 -54.96 -27.55 22.57
CA LYS A 358 -55.02 -28.77 23.40
C LYS A 358 -56.02 -29.78 22.86
N GLU A 359 -57.20 -29.32 22.39
CA GLU A 359 -58.24 -30.20 21.85
C GLU A 359 -57.83 -30.77 20.46
N ALA A 360 -56.97 -30.08 19.75
CA ALA A 360 -56.39 -30.52 18.47
C ALA A 360 -55.08 -31.28 18.65
N GLU A 361 -54.68 -31.66 19.86
CA GLU A 361 -53.43 -32.36 20.17
C GLU A 361 -52.17 -31.63 19.62
N PHE A 362 -52.25 -30.31 19.49
CA PHE A 362 -51.22 -29.44 18.91
C PHE A 362 -50.89 -29.76 17.43
N ASP A 363 -51.80 -30.43 16.72
CA ASP A 363 -51.70 -30.58 15.26
C ASP A 363 -52.35 -29.42 14.54
N ILE A 364 -51.60 -28.79 13.61
CA ILE A 364 -52.04 -27.57 12.94
C ILE A 364 -53.26 -27.78 12.03
N ASN A 365 -53.28 -28.94 11.30
CA ASN A 365 -54.36 -29.22 10.37
C ASN A 365 -55.67 -29.53 11.12
N THR A 366 -55.56 -30.30 12.18
CA THR A 366 -56.68 -30.60 13.06
C THR A 366 -57.22 -29.33 13.73
N LEU A 367 -56.35 -28.45 14.18
CA LEU A 367 -56.73 -27.19 14.82
C LEU A 367 -57.53 -26.27 13.88
N ILE A 368 -57.02 -26.09 12.63
CA ILE A 368 -57.69 -25.28 11.61
C ILE A 368 -59.04 -25.92 11.21
N SER A 369 -59.05 -27.21 10.96
CA SER A 369 -60.29 -27.95 10.62
C SER A 369 -61.37 -27.82 11.73
N ASN A 370 -60.97 -27.95 12.98
CA ASN A 370 -61.87 -27.78 14.13
C ASN A 370 -62.49 -26.37 14.19
N ALA A 371 -61.67 -25.33 13.93
CA ALA A 371 -62.11 -23.95 13.88
C ALA A 371 -63.08 -23.69 12.71
N ASP A 372 -62.77 -24.27 11.53
CA ASP A 372 -63.63 -24.14 10.36
C ASP A 372 -65.00 -24.81 10.58
N ILE A 373 -65.04 -26.04 11.13
CA ILE A 373 -66.29 -26.73 11.47
C ILE A 373 -67.14 -25.86 12.48
N ALA A 374 -66.50 -25.28 13.45
CA ALA A 374 -67.13 -24.40 14.40
C ALA A 374 -67.68 -23.11 13.74
N MET A 375 -66.93 -22.54 12.79
CA MET A 375 -67.38 -21.37 12.04
C MET A 375 -68.61 -21.68 11.19
N TYR A 376 -68.57 -22.83 10.48
CA TYR A 376 -69.74 -23.26 9.72
C TYR A 376 -70.96 -23.42 10.60
N ALA A 377 -70.81 -24.02 11.79
CA ALA A 377 -71.95 -24.13 12.80
C ALA A 377 -72.43 -22.74 13.26
N SER A 378 -71.57 -21.71 13.29
CA SER A 378 -71.97 -20.32 13.54
C SER A 378 -72.88 -19.75 12.44
N LYS A 379 -72.51 -20.03 11.18
CA LYS A 379 -73.32 -19.62 10.01
C LYS A 379 -74.69 -20.25 10.00
N GLU A 380 -74.77 -21.53 10.36
CA GLU A 380 -76.07 -22.23 10.46
C GLU A 380 -76.96 -21.73 11.59
N LYS A 381 -76.40 -21.23 12.69
CA LYS A 381 -77.16 -20.63 13.80
C LYS A 381 -77.76 -19.27 13.50
N GLY A 382 -77.51 -18.68 12.35
CA GLY A 382 -78.12 -17.41 11.94
C GLY A 382 -77.10 -16.30 11.65
N LYS A 383 -75.81 -16.60 11.57
CA LYS A 383 -74.69 -15.64 11.32
C LYS A 383 -74.51 -14.64 12.48
N GLY A 384 -73.50 -13.80 12.40
CA GLY A 384 -73.19 -12.80 13.42
C GLY A 384 -72.99 -13.39 14.81
N SER A 385 -72.42 -14.58 14.93
CA SER A 385 -72.25 -15.32 16.14
C SER A 385 -70.95 -16.05 16.23
N TYR A 386 -70.60 -16.62 17.38
CA TYR A 386 -69.42 -17.51 17.50
C TYR A 386 -69.86 -18.93 17.93
N THR A 387 -69.04 -19.89 17.62
CA THR A 387 -69.17 -21.26 18.15
C THR A 387 -67.81 -21.76 18.57
N VAL A 388 -67.74 -22.37 19.75
CA VAL A 388 -66.56 -23.07 20.23
C VAL A 388 -66.61 -24.50 19.74
N PHE A 389 -65.57 -25.02 19.17
CA PHE A 389 -65.47 -26.40 18.70
C PHE A 389 -65.64 -27.37 19.86
N HIS A 390 -66.41 -28.41 19.64
CA HIS A 390 -66.53 -29.58 20.52
C HIS A 390 -66.56 -30.87 19.72
N ARG A 391 -65.90 -31.88 20.21
CA ARG A 391 -65.74 -33.20 19.47
C ARG A 391 -67.05 -33.76 18.95
N LYS A 392 -68.23 -33.50 19.66
CA LYS A 392 -69.54 -33.91 19.14
C LYS A 392 -69.94 -33.30 17.79
N MET A 393 -69.29 -32.24 17.36
CA MET A 393 -69.53 -31.61 16.04
C MET A 393 -69.03 -32.44 14.90
N LEU A 394 -68.01 -33.30 15.12
CA LEU A 394 -67.49 -34.25 14.12
C LEU A 394 -68.49 -35.37 13.77
N GLU A 395 -69.49 -35.66 14.66
CA GLU A 395 -70.49 -36.66 14.41
C GLU A 395 -71.65 -36.18 13.51
N ASN A 396 -71.79 -34.85 13.35
CA ASN A 396 -72.86 -34.18 12.59
C ASN A 396 -72.33 -33.48 11.28
N SER A 397 -71.06 -33.51 10.96
CA SER A 397 -70.47 -33.01 9.77
C SER A 397 -70.06 -34.14 8.83
#